data_557712649345c037473ad43ec6cf7d27
#
_entry.id   557712649345c037473ad43ec6cf7d27
#
_cell.length_a   1.000
_cell.length_b   1.000
_cell.length_c   1.000
_cell.angle_alpha   90.00
_cell.angle_beta   90.00
_cell.angle_gamma   90.00
#
_symmetry.space_group_name_H-M   'P 1'
#
loop_
_entity.id
_entity.type
_entity.pdbx_description
1 polymer ?
#
loop_
_entity_poly.entity_id
_entity_poly.type
_entity_poly.pdbx_seq_one_letter_code
_entity_poly.pdbx_strand_id
1 'polypeptide(L)'
;EEYSVYCVSDYQGDPENTISEHKDSIAGLLKTERIPLDEEEINSTLKFNIKYSKDDLTIVDWDGAFVFDPRGDFASNIELFEIANLQLLKLRVLEHELEERMEKAARLLQRTTARKIPWFKSRETRHSLREIIQIRTESIQEFAATERNINLIGDWYSARFFDLITKKLHLEAWKTNINKTLDALEDIYSMISENFSMSFSTTLELIIAFGWFFLLVGYFSLFFLE
;
A
#
# COMPACT_ATOMS: atom_id res chain seq x y z
N GLU A 1 13.25 -2.48 11.85
CA GLU A 1 14.23 -1.97 10.87
C GLU A 1 15.01 -0.83 11.48
N GLU A 2 16.31 -0.80 11.21
CA GLU A 2 17.18 0.29 11.67
C GLU A 2 17.51 1.17 10.46
N TYR A 3 17.44 2.49 10.64
CA TYR A 3 17.88 3.48 9.67
C TYR A 3 18.99 4.33 10.31
N SER A 4 20.19 4.26 9.75
CA SER A 4 21.38 4.92 10.32
C SER A 4 21.55 6.32 9.76
N VAL A 5 21.62 7.35 10.64
CA VAL A 5 21.91 8.72 10.23
C VAL A 5 23.27 9.13 10.77
N TYR A 6 24.22 9.33 9.88
CA TYR A 6 25.58 9.77 10.19
C TYR A 6 25.64 11.30 10.10
N CYS A 7 25.87 11.98 11.22
CA CYS A 7 25.91 13.42 11.32
C CYS A 7 27.36 13.91 11.42
N VAL A 8 27.76 14.81 10.54
CA VAL A 8 29.12 15.39 10.48
C VAL A 8 29.06 16.90 10.70
N SER A 9 29.70 17.39 11.76
CA SER A 9 29.81 18.81 12.12
C SER A 9 31.24 19.28 12.27
N ASP A 10 31.43 20.55 12.55
CA ASP A 10 32.73 21.19 12.86
C ASP A 10 33.79 21.06 11.77
N TYR A 11 33.41 20.91 10.52
CA TYR A 11 34.29 20.91 9.35
C TYR A 11 34.33 22.29 8.70
N GLN A 12 35.35 22.52 7.85
CA GLN A 12 35.51 23.74 7.06
C GLN A 12 35.55 23.42 5.54
N GLY A 13 34.88 24.26 4.77
CA GLY A 13 34.84 24.12 3.30
C GLY A 13 33.65 23.30 2.76
N ASP A 14 33.73 22.99 1.50
CA ASP A 14 32.66 22.25 0.81
C ASP A 14 32.72 20.75 1.16
N PRO A 15 31.63 20.16 1.70
CA PRO A 15 31.58 18.73 2.05
C PRO A 15 31.81 17.80 0.84
N GLU A 16 31.60 18.26 -0.40
CA GLU A 16 31.88 17.46 -1.59
C GLU A 16 33.35 17.04 -1.69
N ASN A 17 34.29 17.84 -1.17
CA ASN A 17 35.71 17.48 -1.13
C ASN A 17 35.94 16.29 -0.20
N THR A 18 35.35 16.33 1.00
CA THR A 18 35.43 15.23 1.99
C THR A 18 34.79 13.97 1.45
N ILE A 19 33.65 14.10 0.74
CA ILE A 19 32.98 12.95 0.11
C ILE A 19 33.85 12.34 -0.98
N SER A 20 34.48 13.16 -1.82
CA SER A 20 35.36 12.69 -2.88
C SER A 20 36.57 11.93 -2.37
N GLU A 21 37.15 12.37 -1.24
CA GLU A 21 38.27 11.72 -0.57
C GLU A 21 37.89 10.40 0.11
N HIS A 22 36.64 10.27 0.58
CA HIS A 22 36.17 9.14 1.40
C HIS A 22 35.00 8.38 0.78
N LYS A 23 34.80 8.48 -0.55
CA LYS A 23 33.63 7.94 -1.26
C LYS A 23 33.35 6.48 -0.97
N ASP A 24 34.38 5.64 -0.93
CA ASP A 24 34.25 4.20 -0.70
C ASP A 24 33.75 3.89 0.72
N SER A 25 34.31 4.62 1.71
CA SER A 25 33.92 4.45 3.11
C SER A 25 32.51 4.95 3.38
N ILE A 26 32.13 6.09 2.79
CA ILE A 26 30.78 6.68 2.94
C ILE A 26 29.75 5.78 2.29
N ALA A 27 30.00 5.31 1.06
CA ALA A 27 29.11 4.39 0.35
C ALA A 27 28.98 3.04 1.10
N GLY A 28 30.08 2.48 1.61
CA GLY A 28 30.07 1.27 2.42
C GLY A 28 29.25 1.40 3.70
N LEU A 29 29.36 2.53 4.40
CA LEU A 29 28.55 2.82 5.59
C LEU A 29 27.06 2.97 5.24
N LEU A 30 26.73 3.67 4.16
CA LEU A 30 25.35 3.83 3.70
C LEU A 30 24.68 2.51 3.30
N LYS A 31 25.46 1.59 2.72
CA LYS A 31 25.00 0.25 2.34
C LYS A 31 25.10 -0.77 3.46
N THR A 32 25.66 -0.37 4.61
CA THR A 32 25.94 -1.29 5.73
C THR A 32 26.83 -2.50 5.28
N GLU A 33 27.65 -2.27 4.25
CA GLU A 33 28.52 -3.29 3.66
C GLU A 33 29.99 -3.13 4.05
N ARG A 34 30.67 -4.25 4.31
CA ARG A 34 32.11 -4.26 4.63
C ARG A 34 32.99 -4.66 3.45
N ILE A 35 32.37 -5.13 2.38
CA ILE A 35 33.08 -5.49 1.14
C ILE A 35 33.36 -4.24 0.30
N PRO A 36 34.44 -4.21 -0.49
CA PRO A 36 34.64 -3.13 -1.46
C PRO A 36 33.49 -3.12 -2.48
N LEU A 37 32.86 -1.96 -2.63
CA LEU A 37 31.80 -1.77 -3.61
C LEU A 37 32.41 -1.45 -5.00
N ASP A 38 31.66 -1.78 -6.05
CA ASP A 38 32.01 -1.36 -7.41
C ASP A 38 31.84 0.15 -7.58
N GLU A 39 32.60 0.74 -8.50
CA GLU A 39 32.59 2.18 -8.70
C GLU A 39 31.23 2.72 -9.19
N GLU A 40 30.49 1.93 -9.97
CA GLU A 40 29.14 2.28 -10.41
C GLU A 40 28.16 2.31 -9.20
N GLU A 41 28.26 1.36 -8.30
CA GLU A 41 27.45 1.30 -7.09
C GLU A 41 27.76 2.46 -6.13
N ILE A 42 29.04 2.80 -5.94
CA ILE A 42 29.45 3.96 -5.16
C ILE A 42 28.85 5.24 -5.73
N ASN A 43 28.98 5.46 -7.02
CA ASN A 43 28.46 6.64 -7.70
C ASN A 43 26.92 6.71 -7.63
N SER A 44 26.24 5.59 -7.78
CA SER A 44 24.78 5.52 -7.68
C SER A 44 24.28 5.83 -6.26
N THR A 45 24.99 5.35 -5.25
CA THR A 45 24.70 5.64 -3.83
C THR A 45 24.86 7.12 -3.51
N LEU A 46 25.96 7.72 -3.91
CA LEU A 46 26.27 9.14 -3.64
C LEU A 46 25.44 10.13 -4.47
N LYS A 47 24.79 9.68 -5.55
CA LYS A 47 23.98 10.53 -6.44
C LYS A 47 22.72 11.09 -5.78
N PHE A 48 22.14 10.38 -4.81
CA PHE A 48 20.94 10.83 -4.10
C PHE A 48 21.33 11.79 -2.97
N ASN A 49 21.56 13.05 -3.34
CA ASN A 49 21.94 14.07 -2.40
C ASN A 49 21.19 15.39 -2.64
N ILE A 50 21.21 16.25 -1.63
CA ILE A 50 20.65 17.59 -1.65
C ILE A 50 21.54 18.57 -0.90
N LYS A 51 21.68 19.78 -1.42
CA LYS A 51 22.37 20.94 -0.79
C LYS A 51 21.38 22.08 -0.65
N TYR A 52 21.45 22.81 0.44
CA TYR A 52 20.78 24.08 0.65
C TYR A 52 21.77 25.25 0.55
N SER A 53 22.93 25.12 1.15
CA SER A 53 24.03 26.09 1.11
C SER A 53 25.28 25.50 0.44
N LYS A 54 26.37 26.24 0.42
CA LYS A 54 27.67 25.74 -0.06
C LYS A 54 28.33 24.78 0.94
N ASP A 55 27.98 24.90 2.20
CA ASP A 55 28.67 24.27 3.30
C ASP A 55 27.87 23.11 3.90
N ASP A 56 26.65 22.80 3.40
CA ASP A 56 25.86 21.66 3.82
C ASP A 56 25.70 20.65 2.68
N LEU A 57 25.44 19.40 3.01
CA LEU A 57 25.04 18.37 2.07
C LEU A 57 24.41 17.21 2.82
N THR A 58 23.33 16.67 2.27
CA THR A 58 22.74 15.43 2.78
C THR A 58 22.70 14.40 1.68
N ILE A 59 23.23 13.19 1.95
CA ILE A 59 23.17 12.02 1.08
C ILE A 59 22.16 11.05 1.69
N VAL A 60 21.28 10.51 0.86
CA VAL A 60 20.20 9.60 1.29
C VAL A 60 20.37 8.26 0.58
N ASP A 61 20.39 7.20 1.35
CA ASP A 61 20.29 5.83 0.81
C ASP A 61 19.17 5.04 1.49
N TRP A 62 19.02 3.78 1.10
CA TRP A 62 17.96 2.91 1.58
C TRP A 62 18.06 2.59 3.07
N ASP A 63 19.27 2.29 3.55
CA ASP A 63 19.53 1.86 4.92
C ASP A 63 20.09 2.97 5.81
N GLY A 64 20.37 4.16 5.24
CA GLY A 64 20.95 5.25 6.01
C GLY A 64 21.14 6.55 5.24
N ALA A 65 21.62 7.56 5.95
CA ALA A 65 21.94 8.88 5.42
C ALA A 65 23.20 9.44 6.02
N PHE A 66 23.90 10.30 5.25
CA PHE A 66 24.93 11.21 5.77
C PHE A 66 24.41 12.64 5.72
N VAL A 67 24.52 13.34 6.85
CA VAL A 67 24.14 14.75 6.96
C VAL A 67 25.37 15.55 7.37
N PHE A 68 25.80 16.44 6.48
CA PHE A 68 26.88 17.39 6.70
C PHE A 68 26.29 18.76 7.00
N ASP A 69 26.48 19.28 8.22
CA ASP A 69 26.14 20.63 8.62
C ASP A 69 27.24 21.16 9.55
N PRO A 70 28.01 22.23 9.17
CA PRO A 70 29.10 22.72 9.98
C PRO A 70 28.66 23.28 11.33
N ARG A 71 27.38 23.64 11.47
CA ARG A 71 26.80 24.18 12.72
C ARG A 71 26.21 23.11 13.62
N GLY A 72 26.05 21.87 13.11
CA GLY A 72 25.47 20.77 13.86
C GLY A 72 23.96 20.87 14.03
N ASP A 73 23.25 21.57 13.15
CA ASP A 73 21.79 21.66 13.16
C ASP A 73 21.16 20.51 12.36
N PHE A 74 21.03 19.34 12.98
CA PHE A 74 20.53 18.13 12.36
C PHE A 74 19.06 17.85 12.68
N ALA A 75 18.44 18.60 13.60
CA ALA A 75 17.13 18.25 14.15
C ALA A 75 16.04 18.10 13.08
N SER A 76 15.94 19.09 12.19
CA SER A 76 14.95 19.09 11.11
C SER A 76 15.17 17.94 10.12
N ASN A 77 16.43 17.62 9.81
CA ASN A 77 16.75 16.53 8.90
C ASN A 77 16.38 15.18 9.51
N ILE A 78 16.69 14.96 10.79
CA ILE A 78 16.36 13.74 11.52
C ILE A 78 14.84 13.56 11.58
N GLU A 79 14.08 14.60 11.89
CA GLU A 79 12.60 14.56 11.92
C GLU A 79 12.01 14.12 10.57
N LEU A 80 12.55 14.62 9.46
CA LEU A 80 12.09 14.22 8.13
C LEU A 80 12.41 12.75 7.80
N PHE A 81 13.55 12.24 8.24
CA PHE A 81 13.87 10.82 8.13
C PHE A 81 12.93 9.96 8.98
N GLU A 82 12.66 10.38 10.21
CA GLU A 82 11.70 9.67 11.08
C GLU A 82 10.31 9.60 10.47
N ILE A 83 9.79 10.71 9.94
CA ILE A 83 8.48 10.77 9.27
C ILE A 83 8.47 9.84 8.07
N ALA A 84 9.48 9.87 7.21
CA ALA A 84 9.54 9.04 6.00
C ALA A 84 9.64 7.54 6.32
N ASN A 85 10.49 7.16 7.28
CA ASN A 85 10.64 5.77 7.71
C ASN A 85 9.37 5.25 8.40
N LEU A 86 8.72 6.07 9.25
CA LEU A 86 7.43 5.71 9.84
C LEU A 86 6.37 5.49 8.76
N GLN A 87 6.38 6.31 7.72
CA GLN A 87 5.46 6.15 6.60
C GLN A 87 5.74 4.87 5.81
N LEU A 88 7.01 4.57 5.51
CA LEU A 88 7.39 3.30 4.88
C LEU A 88 6.93 2.10 5.71
N LEU A 89 7.14 2.13 7.02
CA LEU A 89 6.70 1.07 7.92
C LEU A 89 5.18 0.89 7.87
N LYS A 90 4.41 1.98 7.92
CA LYS A 90 2.95 1.93 7.84
C LYS A 90 2.47 1.33 6.50
N LEU A 91 3.10 1.72 5.39
CA LEU A 91 2.76 1.17 4.07
C LEU A 91 3.07 -0.32 3.97
N ARG A 92 4.19 -0.78 4.52
CA ARG A 92 4.55 -2.21 4.57
C ARG A 92 3.59 -3.04 5.43
N VAL A 93 3.23 -2.52 6.60
CA VAL A 93 2.25 -3.19 7.47
C VAL A 93 0.90 -3.29 6.75
N LEU A 94 0.45 -2.19 6.15
CA LEU A 94 -0.80 -2.16 5.41
C LEU A 94 -0.79 -3.11 4.20
N GLU A 95 0.30 -3.18 3.44
CA GLU A 95 0.43 -4.13 2.33
C GLU A 95 0.30 -5.57 2.82
N HIS A 96 1.01 -5.93 3.88
CA HIS A 96 0.94 -7.28 4.46
C HIS A 96 -0.49 -7.63 4.95
N GLU A 97 -1.15 -6.70 5.63
CA GLU A 97 -2.55 -6.89 6.05
C GLU A 97 -3.50 -7.01 4.85
N LEU A 98 -3.26 -6.25 3.78
CA LEU A 98 -4.05 -6.34 2.55
C LEU A 98 -3.87 -7.69 1.85
N GLU A 99 -2.68 -8.27 1.83
CA GLU A 99 -2.44 -9.61 1.29
C GLU A 99 -3.26 -10.67 2.05
N GLU A 100 -3.28 -10.64 3.38
CA GLU A 100 -4.10 -11.55 4.19
C GLU A 100 -5.60 -11.36 3.92
N ARG A 101 -6.05 -10.11 3.81
CA ARG A 101 -7.43 -9.74 3.51
C ARG A 101 -7.85 -10.19 2.10
N MET A 102 -6.95 -10.06 1.11
CA MET A 102 -7.15 -10.55 -0.24
C MET A 102 -7.32 -12.07 -0.30
N GLU A 103 -6.46 -12.82 0.40
CA GLU A 103 -6.62 -14.27 0.50
C GLU A 103 -7.97 -14.66 1.13
N LYS A 104 -8.39 -13.95 2.17
CA LYS A 104 -9.68 -14.18 2.81
C LYS A 104 -10.84 -13.92 1.83
N ALA A 105 -10.81 -12.80 1.11
CA ALA A 105 -11.80 -12.45 0.10
C ALA A 105 -11.84 -13.47 -1.04
N ALA A 106 -10.68 -13.93 -1.54
CA ALA A 106 -10.61 -14.96 -2.57
C ALA A 106 -11.19 -16.30 -2.10
N ARG A 107 -10.91 -16.72 -0.85
CA ARG A 107 -11.53 -17.92 -0.26
C ARG A 107 -13.05 -17.80 -0.13
N LEU A 108 -13.56 -16.61 0.22
CA LEU A 108 -15.01 -16.35 0.27
C LEU A 108 -15.65 -16.42 -1.12
N LEU A 109 -15.01 -15.85 -2.13
CA LEU A 109 -15.44 -15.93 -3.52
C LEU A 109 -15.53 -17.40 -3.98
N GLN A 110 -14.51 -18.22 -3.75
CA GLN A 110 -14.51 -19.64 -4.11
C GLN A 110 -15.65 -20.40 -3.43
N ARG A 111 -15.93 -20.17 -2.16
CA ARG A 111 -17.04 -20.79 -1.43
C ARG A 111 -18.41 -20.41 -2.02
N THR A 112 -18.56 -19.15 -2.40
CA THR A 112 -19.83 -18.66 -2.98
C THR A 112 -20.05 -19.17 -4.40
N THR A 113 -19.00 -19.40 -5.20
CA THR A 113 -19.11 -19.92 -6.57
C THR A 113 -19.24 -21.45 -6.63
N ALA A 114 -18.64 -22.19 -5.70
CA ALA A 114 -18.64 -23.66 -5.71
C ALA A 114 -19.99 -24.31 -5.37
N ARG A 115 -20.90 -23.65 -4.69
CA ARG A 115 -22.21 -24.17 -4.29
C ARG A 115 -23.28 -23.94 -5.36
N LYS A 116 -23.77 -25.02 -5.99
CA LYS A 116 -24.75 -24.98 -7.07
C LYS A 116 -26.24 -24.87 -6.64
N ILE A 117 -26.58 -24.84 -5.35
CA ILE A 117 -27.97 -24.87 -4.87
C ILE A 117 -28.45 -23.45 -4.51
N PRO A 118 -29.44 -22.87 -5.26
CA PRO A 118 -29.85 -21.47 -5.12
C PRO A 118 -30.50 -21.11 -3.77
N TRP A 119 -31.30 -22.01 -3.20
CA TRP A 119 -32.19 -21.74 -2.04
C TRP A 119 -31.46 -21.43 -0.72
N PHE A 120 -30.33 -22.12 -0.44
CA PHE A 120 -29.55 -21.91 0.79
C PHE A 120 -28.46 -20.82 0.69
N LYS A 121 -28.26 -20.28 -0.50
CA LYS A 121 -27.16 -19.38 -0.85
C LYS A 121 -27.31 -17.95 -0.28
N SER A 122 -28.53 -17.50 0.00
CA SER A 122 -28.80 -16.07 0.24
C SER A 122 -28.24 -15.53 1.58
N ARG A 123 -28.23 -16.32 2.64
CA ARG A 123 -27.81 -15.85 3.97
C ARG A 123 -26.27 -15.86 4.12
N GLU A 124 -25.63 -16.92 3.65
CA GLU A 124 -24.16 -17.07 3.70
C GLU A 124 -23.48 -16.07 2.73
N THR A 125 -24.03 -15.89 1.54
CA THR A 125 -23.53 -14.91 0.56
C THR A 125 -23.67 -13.47 1.07
N ARG A 126 -24.79 -13.13 1.73
CA ARG A 126 -24.95 -11.80 2.35
C ARG A 126 -23.94 -11.56 3.45
N HIS A 127 -23.61 -12.58 4.24
CA HIS A 127 -22.59 -12.47 5.27
C HIS A 127 -21.21 -12.22 4.66
N SER A 128 -20.86 -13.02 3.62
CA SER A 128 -19.59 -12.87 2.89
C SER A 128 -19.47 -11.50 2.22
N LEU A 129 -20.53 -10.99 1.61
CA LEU A 129 -20.56 -9.62 1.04
C LEU A 129 -20.31 -8.55 2.09
N ARG A 130 -20.98 -8.64 3.25
CA ARG A 130 -20.76 -7.66 4.33
C ARG A 130 -19.32 -7.68 4.83
N GLU A 131 -18.75 -8.89 4.97
CA GLU A 131 -17.38 -9.07 5.42
C GLU A 131 -16.38 -8.43 4.43
N ILE A 132 -16.58 -8.62 3.12
CA ILE A 132 -15.72 -8.01 2.10
C ILE A 132 -15.89 -6.49 2.04
N ILE A 133 -17.12 -5.96 2.17
CA ILE A 133 -17.36 -4.51 2.27
C ILE A 133 -16.63 -3.92 3.47
N GLN A 134 -16.69 -4.60 4.61
CA GLN A 134 -16.01 -4.15 5.82
C GLN A 134 -14.49 -4.13 5.61
N ILE A 135 -13.91 -5.22 5.11
CA ILE A 135 -12.48 -5.33 4.78
C ILE A 135 -12.04 -4.16 3.88
N ARG A 136 -12.76 -3.92 2.78
CA ARG A 136 -12.48 -2.84 1.84
C ARG A 136 -12.55 -1.46 2.51
N THR A 137 -13.62 -1.21 3.27
CA THR A 137 -13.83 0.09 3.92
C THR A 137 -12.73 0.40 4.94
N GLU A 138 -12.38 -0.57 5.79
CA GLU A 138 -11.30 -0.45 6.76
C GLU A 138 -9.96 -0.19 6.06
N SER A 139 -9.65 -0.93 5.00
CA SER A 139 -8.41 -0.78 4.24
C SER A 139 -8.28 0.62 3.60
N ILE A 140 -9.35 1.15 3.01
CA ILE A 140 -9.37 2.51 2.44
C ILE A 140 -9.16 3.57 3.53
N GLN A 141 -9.79 3.40 4.70
CA GLN A 141 -9.65 4.34 5.82
C GLN A 141 -8.21 4.34 6.37
N GLU A 142 -7.60 3.18 6.53
CA GLU A 142 -6.22 3.02 6.98
C GLU A 142 -5.23 3.65 5.99
N PHE A 143 -5.42 3.41 4.69
CA PHE A 143 -4.60 4.03 3.65
C PHE A 143 -4.73 5.56 3.65
N ALA A 144 -5.95 6.10 3.68
CA ALA A 144 -6.21 7.54 3.73
C ALA A 144 -5.64 8.19 5.02
N ALA A 145 -5.65 7.49 6.14
CA ALA A 145 -5.04 7.97 7.38
C ALA A 145 -3.51 8.05 7.27
N THR A 146 -2.89 7.10 6.57
CA THR A 146 -1.45 7.08 6.32
C THR A 146 -1.01 8.24 5.43
N GLU A 147 -1.80 8.60 4.41
CA GLU A 147 -1.49 9.71 3.49
C GLU A 147 -1.64 11.11 4.13
N ARG A 148 -2.56 11.29 5.08
CA ARG A 148 -2.84 12.62 5.67
C ARG A 148 -1.65 13.25 6.42
N ASN A 149 -0.72 12.45 6.91
CA ASN A 149 0.40 12.92 7.71
C ASN A 149 1.48 13.70 6.94
N ILE A 150 1.43 13.72 5.60
CA ILE A 150 2.45 14.34 4.73
C ILE A 150 2.24 15.85 4.55
N ASN A 151 1.02 16.35 4.74
CA ASN A 151 0.66 17.74 4.44
C ASN A 151 1.18 18.79 5.43
N LEU A 152 2.07 18.41 6.37
CA LEU A 152 2.56 19.27 7.45
C LEU A 152 3.92 19.92 7.17
N ILE A 153 4.57 19.64 6.03
CA ILE A 153 5.89 20.19 5.69
C ILE A 153 5.69 21.60 5.13
N GLY A 154 6.01 22.61 5.97
CA GLY A 154 5.64 24.01 5.71
C GLY A 154 6.65 24.83 4.92
N ASP A 155 7.90 24.37 4.71
CA ASP A 155 8.93 25.11 3.97
C ASP A 155 9.41 24.40 2.72
N TRP A 156 9.92 25.19 1.76
CA TRP A 156 10.31 24.69 0.44
C TRP A 156 11.50 23.71 0.46
N TYR A 157 12.46 23.92 1.36
CA TYR A 157 13.63 23.04 1.44
C TYR A 157 13.27 21.69 2.04
N SER A 158 12.56 21.70 3.15
CA SER A 158 12.06 20.48 3.79
C SER A 158 11.19 19.67 2.86
N ALA A 159 10.33 20.33 2.04
CA ALA A 159 9.52 19.65 1.05
C ALA A 159 10.36 18.95 -0.03
N ARG A 160 11.40 19.60 -0.56
CA ARG A 160 12.33 18.99 -1.52
C ARG A 160 13.15 17.87 -0.92
N PHE A 161 13.57 18.04 0.33
CA PHE A 161 14.34 17.03 1.03
C PHE A 161 13.47 15.80 1.30
N PHE A 162 12.25 15.99 1.76
CA PHE A 162 11.29 14.91 1.94
C PHE A 162 10.99 14.17 0.63
N ASP A 163 10.82 14.89 -0.49
CA ASP A 163 10.65 14.30 -1.83
C ASP A 163 11.87 13.43 -2.22
N LEU A 164 13.09 13.86 -1.91
CA LEU A 164 14.29 13.06 -2.13
C LEU A 164 14.26 11.75 -1.33
N ILE A 165 13.92 11.83 -0.03
CA ILE A 165 13.84 10.65 0.85
C ILE A 165 12.75 9.69 0.34
N THR A 166 11.56 10.19 0.03
CA THR A 166 10.43 9.37 -0.43
C THR A 166 10.69 8.69 -1.77
N LYS A 167 11.42 9.36 -2.66
CA LYS A 167 11.89 8.74 -3.92
C LYS A 167 12.89 7.61 -3.66
N LYS A 168 13.85 7.81 -2.76
CA LYS A 168 14.84 6.78 -2.43
C LYS A 168 14.18 5.57 -1.75
N LEU A 169 13.23 5.80 -0.87
CA LEU A 169 12.45 4.75 -0.19
C LEU A 169 11.30 4.18 -1.04
N HIS A 170 11.17 4.61 -2.30
CA HIS A 170 10.14 4.14 -3.24
C HIS A 170 8.71 4.20 -2.69
N LEU A 171 8.36 5.19 -1.86
CA LEU A 171 7.05 5.26 -1.21
C LEU A 171 5.89 5.30 -2.20
N GLU A 172 6.05 5.96 -3.35
CA GLU A 172 5.03 6.00 -4.41
C GLU A 172 4.79 4.64 -5.07
N ALA A 173 5.82 3.79 -5.15
CA ALA A 173 5.66 2.42 -5.64
C ALA A 173 4.82 1.58 -4.67
N TRP A 174 5.07 1.71 -3.36
CA TRP A 174 4.29 1.07 -2.30
C TRP A 174 2.82 1.51 -2.35
N LYS A 175 2.56 2.82 -2.43
CA LYS A 175 1.20 3.36 -2.56
C LYS A 175 0.47 2.84 -3.79
N THR A 176 1.19 2.79 -4.93
CA THR A 176 0.64 2.27 -6.17
C THR A 176 0.25 0.79 -6.04
N ASN A 177 1.07 -0.01 -5.36
CA ASN A 177 0.79 -1.42 -5.13
C ASN A 177 -0.43 -1.62 -4.22
N ILE A 178 -0.51 -0.86 -3.13
CA ILE A 178 -1.66 -0.84 -2.22
C ILE A 178 -2.95 -0.48 -2.98
N ASN A 179 -2.94 0.56 -3.81
CA ASN A 179 -4.10 0.94 -4.61
C ASN A 179 -4.54 -0.20 -5.55
N LYS A 180 -3.61 -0.87 -6.22
CA LYS A 180 -3.93 -2.03 -7.07
C LYS A 180 -4.59 -3.16 -6.28
N THR A 181 -4.14 -3.40 -5.05
CA THR A 181 -4.73 -4.42 -4.18
C THR A 181 -6.14 -4.03 -3.71
N LEU A 182 -6.36 -2.74 -3.43
CA LEU A 182 -7.69 -2.20 -3.12
C LEU A 182 -8.65 -2.32 -4.31
N ASP A 183 -8.18 -2.05 -5.53
CA ASP A 183 -8.96 -2.22 -6.77
C ASP A 183 -9.32 -3.70 -6.97
N ALA A 184 -8.39 -4.61 -6.75
CA ALA A 184 -8.66 -6.06 -6.84
C ALA A 184 -9.68 -6.53 -5.79
N LEU A 185 -9.69 -5.96 -4.58
CA LEU A 185 -10.75 -6.20 -3.58
C LEU A 185 -12.12 -5.71 -4.08
N GLU A 186 -12.16 -4.58 -4.80
CA GLU A 186 -13.39 -4.06 -5.41
C GLU A 186 -13.91 -4.99 -6.50
N ASP A 187 -13.02 -5.52 -7.34
CA ASP A 187 -13.38 -6.50 -8.38
C ASP A 187 -13.97 -7.77 -7.77
N ILE A 188 -13.38 -8.30 -6.71
CA ILE A 188 -13.92 -9.46 -5.97
C ILE A 188 -15.32 -9.16 -5.42
N TYR A 189 -15.52 -7.97 -4.84
CA TYR A 189 -16.83 -7.54 -4.35
C TYR A 189 -17.85 -7.49 -5.48
N SER A 190 -17.50 -6.88 -6.61
CA SER A 190 -18.36 -6.77 -7.79
C SER A 190 -18.76 -8.15 -8.33
N MET A 191 -17.81 -9.08 -8.46
CA MET A 191 -18.06 -10.44 -8.90
C MET A 191 -19.03 -11.19 -7.96
N ILE A 192 -18.88 -11.05 -6.65
CA ILE A 192 -19.78 -11.70 -5.68
C ILE A 192 -21.17 -11.05 -5.73
N SER A 193 -21.24 -9.73 -5.83
CA SER A 193 -22.49 -8.97 -5.89
C SER A 193 -23.29 -9.31 -7.16
N GLU A 194 -22.62 -9.40 -8.31
CA GLU A 194 -23.24 -9.77 -9.58
C GLU A 194 -23.77 -11.21 -9.53
N ASN A 195 -22.97 -12.16 -9.07
CA ASN A 195 -23.37 -13.55 -8.88
C ASN A 195 -24.60 -13.68 -7.94
N PHE A 196 -24.67 -12.83 -6.91
CA PHE A 196 -25.81 -12.80 -6.01
C PHE A 196 -27.06 -12.26 -6.71
N SER A 197 -26.95 -11.17 -7.46
CA SER A 197 -28.06 -10.56 -8.21
C SER A 197 -28.64 -11.54 -9.24
N MET A 198 -27.78 -12.19 -10.04
CA MET A 198 -28.23 -13.20 -11.02
C MET A 198 -28.92 -14.40 -10.36
N SER A 199 -28.38 -14.91 -9.25
CA SER A 199 -29.00 -16.02 -8.52
C SER A 199 -30.37 -15.68 -7.94
N PHE A 200 -30.57 -14.43 -7.51
CA PHE A 200 -31.85 -13.97 -6.98
C PHE A 200 -32.89 -13.83 -8.10
N SER A 201 -32.52 -13.25 -9.26
CA SER A 201 -33.39 -13.16 -10.45
C SER A 201 -33.85 -14.55 -10.93
N THR A 202 -32.93 -15.50 -11.09
CA THR A 202 -33.25 -16.88 -11.51
C THR A 202 -34.16 -17.58 -10.51
N THR A 203 -33.98 -17.34 -9.19
CA THR A 203 -34.86 -17.91 -8.16
C THR A 203 -36.28 -17.36 -8.25
N LEU A 204 -36.44 -16.05 -8.49
CA LEU A 204 -37.73 -15.39 -8.69
C LEU A 204 -38.44 -15.93 -9.93
N GLU A 205 -37.72 -16.07 -11.04
CA GLU A 205 -38.26 -16.65 -12.30
C GLU A 205 -38.76 -18.08 -12.07
N LEU A 206 -38.01 -18.92 -11.35
CA LEU A 206 -38.45 -20.28 -11.00
C LEU A 206 -39.72 -20.28 -10.12
N ILE A 207 -39.81 -19.41 -9.11
CA ILE A 207 -40.99 -19.30 -8.25
C ILE A 207 -42.22 -18.89 -9.07
N ILE A 208 -42.07 -17.94 -9.98
CA ILE A 208 -43.13 -17.50 -10.89
C ILE A 208 -43.54 -18.67 -11.81
N ALA A 209 -42.56 -19.35 -12.42
CA ALA A 209 -42.85 -20.51 -13.30
C ALA A 209 -43.57 -21.63 -12.55
N PHE A 210 -43.17 -21.98 -11.34
CA PHE A 210 -43.87 -22.94 -10.50
C PHE A 210 -45.29 -22.47 -10.15
N GLY A 211 -45.48 -21.19 -9.82
CA GLY A 211 -46.79 -20.59 -9.56
C GLY A 211 -47.73 -20.74 -10.74
N TRP A 212 -47.27 -20.44 -11.96
CA TRP A 212 -48.04 -20.64 -13.21
C TRP A 212 -48.32 -22.09 -13.45
N PHE A 213 -47.36 -23.00 -13.19
CA PHE A 213 -47.59 -24.44 -13.35
C PHE A 213 -48.70 -24.95 -12.42
N PHE A 214 -48.70 -24.56 -11.14
CA PHE A 214 -49.74 -24.94 -10.20
C PHE A 214 -51.12 -24.37 -10.57
N LEU A 215 -51.18 -23.13 -11.07
CA LEU A 215 -52.44 -22.55 -11.58
C LEU A 215 -52.98 -23.33 -12.79
N LEU A 216 -52.12 -23.71 -13.73
CA LEU A 216 -52.49 -24.53 -14.88
C LEU A 216 -53.03 -25.91 -14.45
N VAL A 217 -52.32 -26.60 -13.57
CA VAL A 217 -52.75 -27.91 -13.05
C VAL A 217 -54.07 -27.79 -12.29
N GLY A 218 -54.25 -26.75 -11.48
CA GLY A 218 -55.52 -26.48 -10.79
C GLY A 218 -56.70 -26.23 -11.76
N TYR A 219 -56.47 -25.44 -12.81
CA TYR A 219 -57.45 -25.20 -13.86
C TYR A 219 -57.85 -26.47 -14.61
N PHE A 220 -56.90 -27.31 -15.03
CA PHE A 220 -57.17 -28.61 -15.66
C PHE A 220 -57.89 -29.58 -14.74
N SER A 221 -57.54 -29.62 -13.46
CA SER A 221 -58.24 -30.48 -12.47
C SER A 221 -59.70 -30.10 -12.31
N LEU A 222 -60.01 -28.80 -12.27
CA LEU A 222 -61.41 -28.34 -12.22
C LEU A 222 -62.19 -28.70 -13.52
N PHE A 223 -61.53 -28.59 -14.66
CA PHE A 223 -62.16 -28.92 -15.97
C PHE A 223 -62.47 -30.40 -16.12
N PHE A 224 -61.72 -31.32 -15.49
CA PHE A 224 -61.96 -32.76 -15.54
C PHE A 224 -62.91 -33.27 -14.43
N LEU A 225 -63.24 -32.45 -13.44
CA LEU A 225 -64.17 -32.77 -12.34
C LEU A 225 -65.61 -32.32 -12.63
N GLU A 226 -65.85 -31.55 -13.68
CA GLU A 226 -67.13 -31.19 -14.28
C GLU A 226 -67.49 -32.16 -15.46
#